data_ca034e03885d1da8b1c784ec3ca051a7
#
_entry.id   ca034e03885d1da8b1c784ec3ca051a7
#
_cell.length_a   1.000
_cell.length_b   1.000
_cell.length_c   1.000
_cell.angle_alpha   90.00
_cell.angle_beta   90.00
_cell.angle_gamma   90.00
#
_symmetry.space_group_name_H-M   'P 1'
#
loop_
_entity.id
_entity.type
_entity.pdbx_description
1 polymer ?
#
loop_
_entity_poly.entity_id
_entity_poly.type
_entity_poly.pdbx_seq_one_letter_code
_entity_poly.pdbx_strand_id
1 'polypeptide(L)'
;MKIVDINLLIYAINKDTPHHFKAKKWLEHSLSSDEPFGFAWIVILGFLRIVTNGRIMPRPLMPEVAIDVVNDWLQQPLSLTIVPSHQHWAIFKEILMPLGTAANLTSDAHLAALAIEHGARLYSTDNDFSRFKSLRWINPIE
;
A
#
# COMPACT_ATOMS: atom_id res chain seq x y z
N MET A 1 12.76 4.74 3.23
CA MET A 1 11.83 4.27 2.18
C MET A 1 10.41 4.31 2.70
N LYS A 2 9.49 4.71 1.85
CA LYS A 2 8.06 4.64 2.10
C LYS A 2 7.49 3.43 1.39
N ILE A 3 6.59 2.70 2.05
CA ILE A 3 5.79 1.64 1.43
C ILE A 3 4.33 2.05 1.56
N VAL A 4 3.57 1.93 0.48
CA VAL A 4 2.19 2.39 0.42
C VAL A 4 1.21 1.22 0.49
N ASP A 5 0.13 1.41 1.25
CA ASP A 5 -1.00 0.48 1.25
C ASP A 5 -2.00 0.84 0.14
N ILE A 6 -2.81 -0.13 -0.23
CA ILE A 6 -3.75 -0.05 -1.34
C ILE A 6 -4.77 1.09 -1.21
N ASN A 7 -5.25 1.36 0.00
CA ASN A 7 -6.31 2.37 0.20
C ASN A 7 -5.88 3.78 -0.23
N LEU A 8 -4.63 4.15 0.02
CA LEU A 8 -4.12 5.45 -0.39
C LEU A 8 -4.03 5.57 -1.92
N LEU A 9 -3.70 4.49 -2.61
CA LEU A 9 -3.66 4.47 -4.07
C LEU A 9 -5.06 4.58 -4.66
N ILE A 10 -6.03 3.87 -4.09
CA ILE A 10 -7.43 3.94 -4.53
C ILE A 10 -7.96 5.36 -4.33
N TYR A 11 -7.74 5.95 -3.15
CA TYR A 11 -8.19 7.33 -2.90
C TYR A 11 -7.54 8.33 -3.85
N ALA A 12 -6.29 8.12 -4.21
CA ALA A 12 -5.57 9.02 -5.11
C ALA A 12 -6.16 9.09 -6.52
N ILE A 13 -6.89 8.06 -6.95
CA ILE A 13 -7.53 8.04 -8.28
C ILE A 13 -9.06 8.14 -8.24
N ASN A 14 -9.68 7.87 -7.10
CA ASN A 14 -11.13 7.86 -6.97
C ASN A 14 -11.66 9.24 -6.55
N LYS A 15 -12.18 9.98 -7.52
CA LYS A 15 -12.69 11.34 -7.30
C LYS A 15 -13.96 11.38 -6.45
N ASP A 16 -14.61 10.24 -6.24
CA ASP A 16 -15.87 10.17 -5.49
C ASP A 16 -15.67 10.06 -3.98
N THR A 17 -14.43 9.83 -3.51
CA THR A 17 -14.13 9.78 -2.08
C THR A 17 -13.78 11.15 -1.53
N PRO A 18 -14.18 11.48 -0.27
CA PRO A 18 -13.74 12.71 0.38
C PRO A 18 -12.23 12.73 0.65
N HIS A 19 -11.56 11.59 0.60
CA HIS A 19 -10.11 11.48 0.80
C HIS A 19 -9.28 11.74 -0.47
N HIS A 20 -9.94 11.92 -1.62
CA HIS A 20 -9.26 12.00 -2.91
C HIS A 20 -8.18 13.09 -2.95
N PHE A 21 -8.53 14.30 -2.62
CA PHE A 21 -7.61 15.44 -2.75
C PHE A 21 -6.35 15.26 -1.89
N LYS A 22 -6.54 14.88 -0.62
CA LYS A 22 -5.41 14.70 0.31
C LYS A 22 -4.51 13.52 -0.12
N ALA A 23 -5.11 12.41 -0.51
CA ALA A 23 -4.35 11.23 -0.92
C ALA A 23 -3.57 11.47 -2.21
N LYS A 24 -4.20 12.11 -3.20
CA LYS A 24 -3.55 12.45 -4.46
C LYS A 24 -2.36 13.38 -4.23
N LYS A 25 -2.56 14.43 -3.42
CA LYS A 25 -1.50 15.40 -3.11
C LYS A 25 -0.33 14.73 -2.37
N TRP A 26 -0.65 13.88 -1.40
CA TRP A 26 0.37 13.14 -0.66
C TRP A 26 1.18 12.23 -1.58
N LEU A 27 0.50 11.49 -2.47
CA LEU A 27 1.15 10.55 -3.38
C LEU A 27 2.07 11.28 -4.36
N GLU A 28 1.57 12.35 -5.00
CA GLU A 28 2.36 13.15 -5.94
C GLU A 28 3.60 13.75 -5.27
N HIS A 29 3.44 14.29 -4.07
CA HIS A 29 4.56 14.83 -3.30
C HIS A 29 5.57 13.74 -2.95
N SER A 30 5.10 12.58 -2.51
CA SER A 30 5.96 11.46 -2.13
C SER A 30 6.73 10.89 -3.30
N LEU A 31 6.10 10.76 -4.48
CA LEU A 31 6.74 10.25 -5.68
C LEU A 31 7.77 11.21 -6.26
N SER A 32 7.64 12.50 -6.00
CA SER A 32 8.59 13.52 -6.47
C SER A 32 9.65 13.89 -5.43
N SER A 33 9.64 13.25 -4.26
CA SER A 33 10.64 13.48 -3.24
C SER A 33 11.94 12.71 -3.54
N ASP A 34 12.95 12.91 -2.70
CA ASP A 34 14.25 12.24 -2.82
C ASP A 34 14.33 10.94 -2.00
N GLU A 35 13.20 10.46 -1.51
CA GLU A 35 13.12 9.22 -0.74
C GLU A 35 12.56 8.08 -1.61
N PRO A 36 13.15 6.86 -1.58
CA PRO A 36 12.60 5.71 -2.29
C PRO A 36 11.16 5.41 -1.90
N PHE A 37 10.35 5.04 -2.89
CA PHE A 37 8.93 4.74 -2.74
C PHE A 37 8.65 3.32 -3.23
N GLY A 38 8.20 2.45 -2.31
CA GLY A 38 8.05 1.03 -2.57
C GLY A 38 6.61 0.60 -2.81
N PHE A 39 6.42 -0.18 -3.88
CA PHE A 39 5.15 -0.81 -4.22
C PHE A 39 5.28 -2.32 -4.03
N ALA A 40 4.52 -2.88 -3.08
CA ALA A 40 4.43 -4.33 -2.93
C ALA A 40 3.53 -4.90 -4.02
N TRP A 41 3.85 -6.10 -4.49
CA TRP A 41 3.04 -6.75 -5.54
C TRP A 41 1.60 -7.00 -5.11
N ILE A 42 1.38 -7.36 -3.83
CA ILE A 42 0.02 -7.54 -3.31
C ILE A 42 -0.81 -6.25 -3.43
N VAL A 43 -0.16 -5.09 -3.26
CA VAL A 43 -0.80 -3.78 -3.38
C VAL A 43 -1.10 -3.45 -4.83
N ILE A 44 -0.15 -3.67 -5.73
CA ILE A 44 -0.35 -3.44 -7.18
C ILE A 44 -1.50 -4.30 -7.71
N LEU A 45 -1.47 -5.60 -7.41
CA LEU A 45 -2.50 -6.54 -7.88
C LEU A 45 -3.86 -6.22 -7.28
N GLY A 46 -3.90 -5.89 -5.98
CA GLY A 46 -5.13 -5.50 -5.32
C GLY A 46 -5.71 -4.20 -5.88
N PHE A 47 -4.88 -3.22 -6.16
CA PHE A 47 -5.29 -1.97 -6.80
C PHE A 47 -5.97 -2.24 -8.14
N LEU A 48 -5.30 -2.98 -9.04
CA LEU A 48 -5.85 -3.32 -10.34
C LEU A 48 -7.18 -4.06 -10.23
N ARG A 49 -7.27 -5.02 -9.30
CA ARG A 49 -8.48 -5.81 -9.09
C ARG A 49 -9.66 -4.96 -8.63
N ILE A 50 -9.41 -4.02 -7.72
CA ILE A 50 -10.47 -3.20 -7.12
C ILE A 50 -10.93 -2.10 -8.06
N VAL A 51 -10.01 -1.34 -8.65
CA VAL A 51 -10.39 -0.16 -9.45
C VAL A 51 -11.05 -0.51 -10.79
N THR A 52 -10.86 -1.75 -11.25
CA THR A 52 -11.53 -2.25 -12.47
C THR A 52 -12.81 -3.03 -12.21
N ASN A 53 -13.21 -3.18 -10.93
CA ASN A 53 -14.36 -3.99 -10.54
C ASN A 53 -15.61 -3.11 -10.36
N GLY A 54 -16.58 -3.25 -11.27
CA GLY A 54 -17.84 -2.49 -11.24
C GLY A 54 -18.74 -2.82 -10.06
N ARG A 55 -18.49 -3.92 -9.34
CA ARG A 55 -19.22 -4.25 -8.10
C ARG A 55 -18.72 -3.46 -6.90
N ILE A 56 -17.50 -2.96 -6.97
CA ILE A 56 -16.86 -2.21 -5.89
C ILE A 56 -16.87 -0.71 -6.21
N MET A 57 -16.47 -0.37 -7.44
CA MET A 57 -16.32 1.02 -7.87
C MET A 57 -17.55 1.47 -8.67
N PRO A 58 -18.20 2.60 -8.29
CA PRO A 58 -19.31 3.15 -9.08
C PRO A 58 -18.89 3.49 -10.50
N ARG A 59 -17.65 3.92 -10.69
CA ARG A 59 -17.07 4.25 -12.00
C ARG A 59 -15.75 3.51 -12.16
N PRO A 60 -15.80 2.21 -12.51
CA PRO A 60 -14.60 1.41 -12.64
C PRO A 60 -13.73 1.89 -13.80
N LEU A 61 -12.41 1.76 -13.63
CA LEU A 61 -11.48 2.06 -14.72
C LEU A 61 -11.45 0.91 -15.72
N MET A 62 -11.25 1.25 -17.00
CA MET A 62 -10.86 0.26 -17.99
C MET A 62 -9.49 -0.31 -17.63
N PRO A 63 -9.24 -1.61 -17.89
CA PRO A 63 -7.96 -2.23 -17.55
C PRO A 63 -6.76 -1.48 -18.11
N GLU A 64 -6.82 -0.99 -19.34
CA GLU A 64 -5.72 -0.24 -19.95
C GLU A 64 -5.40 1.04 -19.17
N VAL A 65 -6.44 1.74 -18.72
CA VAL A 65 -6.29 2.98 -17.94
C VAL A 65 -5.65 2.67 -16.59
N ALA A 66 -6.12 1.62 -15.91
CA ALA A 66 -5.56 1.22 -14.61
C ALA A 66 -4.09 0.81 -14.73
N ILE A 67 -3.73 0.08 -15.78
CA ILE A 67 -2.35 -0.31 -16.06
C ILE A 67 -1.48 0.93 -16.33
N ASP A 68 -1.99 1.88 -17.11
CA ASP A 68 -1.25 3.12 -17.38
C ASP A 68 -0.97 3.92 -16.11
N VAL A 69 -1.93 3.97 -15.19
CA VAL A 69 -1.76 4.63 -13.88
C VAL A 69 -0.62 3.97 -13.11
N VAL A 70 -0.64 2.64 -12.98
CA VAL A 70 0.43 1.90 -12.28
C VAL A 70 1.77 2.10 -12.97
N ASN A 71 1.79 2.05 -14.30
CA ASN A 71 3.00 2.26 -15.09
C ASN A 71 3.62 3.63 -14.81
N ASP A 72 2.81 4.68 -14.77
CA ASP A 72 3.28 6.03 -14.46
C ASP A 72 3.89 6.10 -13.05
N TRP A 73 3.27 5.46 -12.07
CA TRP A 73 3.83 5.40 -10.72
C TRP A 73 5.16 4.67 -10.67
N LEU A 74 5.25 3.52 -11.35
CA LEU A 74 6.47 2.70 -11.35
C LEU A 74 7.62 3.34 -12.12
N GLN A 75 7.34 4.24 -13.04
CA GLN A 75 8.35 4.96 -13.82
C GLN A 75 8.95 6.16 -13.10
N GLN A 76 8.44 6.54 -11.95
CA GLN A 76 9.03 7.63 -11.18
C GLN A 76 10.45 7.28 -10.74
N PRO A 77 11.38 8.25 -10.68
CA PRO A 77 12.82 7.95 -10.53
C PRO A 77 13.19 7.09 -9.32
N LEU A 78 12.50 7.24 -8.20
CA LEU A 78 12.81 6.49 -6.97
C LEU A 78 11.76 5.45 -6.63
N SER A 79 10.84 5.15 -7.55
CA SER A 79 9.88 4.05 -7.39
C SER A 79 10.56 2.71 -7.59
N LEU A 80 10.16 1.74 -6.76
CA LEU A 80 10.62 0.37 -6.89
C LEU A 80 9.54 -0.60 -6.44
N THR A 81 9.58 -1.80 -6.98
CA THR A 81 8.76 -2.91 -6.50
C THR A 81 9.52 -3.65 -5.40
N ILE A 82 8.79 -4.06 -4.35
CA ILE A 82 9.38 -4.76 -3.22
C ILE A 82 8.94 -6.21 -3.20
N VAL A 83 9.89 -7.07 -2.83
CA VAL A 83 9.66 -8.51 -2.72
C VAL A 83 10.09 -8.98 -1.34
N PRO A 84 9.51 -10.11 -0.86
CA PRO A 84 9.93 -10.69 0.41
C PRO A 84 11.42 -11.08 0.40
N SER A 85 12.10 -10.78 1.51
CA SER A 85 13.46 -11.25 1.76
C SER A 85 13.45 -12.69 2.32
N HIS A 86 14.62 -13.26 2.50
CA HIS A 86 14.73 -14.59 3.14
C HIS A 86 14.28 -14.58 4.60
N GLN A 87 14.15 -13.41 5.23
CA GLN A 87 13.67 -13.25 6.60
C GLN A 87 12.14 -13.08 6.71
N HIS A 88 11.47 -13.01 5.58
CA HIS A 88 10.05 -12.62 5.55
C HIS A 88 9.17 -13.54 6.39
N TRP A 89 9.32 -14.86 6.23
CA TRP A 89 8.49 -15.82 6.96
C TRP A 89 8.69 -15.70 8.48
N ALA A 90 9.92 -15.55 8.94
CA ALA A 90 10.23 -15.42 10.36
C ALA A 90 9.60 -14.15 10.95
N ILE A 91 9.72 -13.03 10.26
CA ILE A 91 9.13 -11.75 10.69
C ILE A 91 7.61 -11.82 10.65
N PHE A 92 7.06 -12.37 9.58
CA PHE A 92 5.61 -12.54 9.42
C PHE A 92 5.00 -13.34 10.59
N LYS A 93 5.61 -14.48 10.92
CA LYS A 93 5.13 -15.27 12.06
C LYS A 93 5.18 -14.50 13.37
N GLU A 94 6.30 -13.83 13.59
CA GLU A 94 6.55 -13.10 14.84
C GLU A 94 5.50 -12.00 15.08
N ILE A 95 5.09 -11.29 14.03
CA ILE A 95 4.13 -10.19 14.18
C ILE A 95 2.67 -10.66 14.16
N LEU A 96 2.38 -11.79 13.53
CA LEU A 96 1.01 -12.31 13.43
C LEU A 96 0.58 -13.15 14.63
N MET A 97 1.47 -14.01 15.13
CA MET A 97 1.13 -14.93 16.22
C MET A 97 0.59 -14.25 17.50
N PRO A 98 1.17 -13.13 17.96
CA PRO A 98 0.68 -12.49 19.18
C PRO A 98 -0.75 -11.96 19.09
N LEU A 99 -1.29 -11.80 17.89
CA LEU A 99 -2.63 -11.24 17.69
C LEU A 99 -3.74 -12.26 17.97
N GLY A 100 -3.40 -13.56 18.06
CA GLY A 100 -4.36 -14.64 18.35
C GLY A 100 -5.34 -14.92 17.22
N THR A 101 -5.21 -14.27 16.07
CA THR A 101 -6.05 -14.46 14.90
C THR A 101 -5.25 -14.10 13.65
N ALA A 102 -5.61 -14.69 12.52
CA ALA A 102 -5.04 -14.35 11.22
C ALA A 102 -6.11 -13.70 10.34
N ALA A 103 -6.97 -14.51 9.72
CA ALA A 103 -8.12 -14.04 8.94
C ALA A 103 -7.81 -12.78 8.11
N ASN A 104 -8.53 -11.70 8.34
CA ASN A 104 -8.37 -10.43 7.60
C ASN A 104 -7.02 -9.74 7.87
N LEU A 105 -6.33 -10.11 8.96
CA LEU A 105 -5.02 -9.54 9.29
C LEU A 105 -3.86 -10.22 8.55
N THR A 106 -4.11 -11.31 7.82
CA THR A 106 -3.07 -12.06 7.13
C THR A 106 -2.36 -11.21 6.07
N SER A 107 -3.12 -10.54 5.19
CA SER A 107 -2.55 -9.67 4.16
C SER A 107 -1.89 -8.43 4.76
N ASP A 108 -2.48 -7.88 5.82
CA ASP A 108 -1.89 -6.74 6.53
C ASP A 108 -0.56 -7.12 7.18
N ALA A 109 -0.49 -8.31 7.79
CA ALA A 109 0.75 -8.82 8.37
C ALA A 109 1.84 -9.04 7.32
N HIS A 110 1.46 -9.50 6.12
CA HIS A 110 2.40 -9.63 5.01
C HIS A 110 2.99 -8.27 4.63
N LEU A 111 2.14 -7.26 4.46
CA LEU A 111 2.59 -5.91 4.11
C LEU A 111 3.43 -5.28 5.23
N ALA A 112 3.01 -5.47 6.48
CA ALA A 112 3.76 -5.02 7.65
C ALA A 112 5.15 -5.68 7.71
N ALA A 113 5.23 -6.98 7.46
CA ALA A 113 6.50 -7.71 7.43
C ALA A 113 7.43 -7.17 6.35
N LEU A 114 6.90 -6.88 5.15
CA LEU A 114 7.69 -6.24 4.09
C LEU A 114 8.29 -4.90 4.56
N ALA A 115 7.49 -4.08 5.21
CA ALA A 115 7.97 -2.80 5.70
C ALA A 115 9.07 -2.98 6.77
N ILE A 116 8.87 -3.89 7.70
CA ILE A 116 9.84 -4.16 8.78
C ILE A 116 11.17 -4.67 8.19
N GLU A 117 11.11 -5.67 7.31
CA GLU A 117 12.34 -6.30 6.77
C GLU A 117 13.14 -5.36 5.87
N HIS A 118 12.48 -4.39 5.24
CA HIS A 118 13.15 -3.38 4.41
C HIS A 118 13.50 -2.10 5.17
N GLY A 119 13.24 -2.06 6.48
CA GLY A 119 13.51 -0.87 7.29
C GLY A 119 12.68 0.34 6.88
N ALA A 120 11.49 0.11 6.32
CA ALA A 120 10.64 1.14 5.75
C ALA A 120 9.50 1.55 6.70
N ARG A 121 8.89 2.69 6.40
CA ARG A 121 7.64 3.12 7.03
C ARG A 121 6.48 2.73 6.13
N LEU A 122 5.42 2.22 6.74
CA LEU A 122 4.19 1.89 6.03
C LEU A 122 3.20 3.03 6.12
N TYR A 123 2.67 3.45 4.99
CA TYR A 123 1.67 4.50 4.89
C TYR A 123 0.31 3.89 4.54
N SER A 124 -0.66 4.06 5.42
CA SER A 124 -2.01 3.52 5.28
C SER A 124 -3.00 4.31 6.13
N THR A 125 -4.26 4.34 5.71
CA THR A 125 -5.35 4.89 6.52
C THR A 125 -5.97 3.84 7.45
N ASP A 126 -5.54 2.58 7.36
CA ASP A 126 -6.13 1.48 8.13
C ASP A 126 -5.51 1.40 9.53
N ASN A 127 -6.33 1.64 10.54
CA ASN A 127 -5.92 1.60 11.95
C ASN A 127 -5.49 0.22 12.43
N ASP A 128 -5.84 -0.86 11.72
CA ASP A 128 -5.43 -2.21 12.09
C ASP A 128 -3.91 -2.37 12.11
N PHE A 129 -3.18 -1.56 11.35
CA PHE A 129 -1.71 -1.59 11.36
C PHE A 129 -1.10 -1.18 12.70
N SER A 130 -1.83 -0.45 13.56
CA SER A 130 -1.39 -0.11 14.90
C SER A 130 -1.19 -1.34 15.79
N ARG A 131 -1.77 -2.48 15.42
CA ARG A 131 -1.68 -3.74 16.16
C ARG A 131 -0.31 -4.41 16.03
N PHE A 132 0.48 -4.04 15.02
CA PHE A 132 1.82 -4.60 14.79
C PHE A 132 2.88 -3.72 15.46
N LYS A 133 3.32 -4.12 16.65
CA LYS A 133 4.15 -3.26 17.52
C LYS A 133 5.49 -2.84 16.92
N SER A 134 6.09 -3.69 16.11
CA SER A 134 7.40 -3.41 15.49
C SER A 134 7.30 -2.55 14.23
N LEU A 135 6.09 -2.29 13.76
CA LEU A 135 5.84 -1.56 12.53
C LEU A 135 5.84 -0.05 12.77
N ARG A 136 6.53 0.68 11.90
CA ARG A 136 6.38 2.13 11.81
C ARG A 136 5.28 2.44 10.82
N TRP A 137 4.09 2.71 11.34
CA TRP A 137 2.90 3.00 10.55
C TRP A 137 2.51 4.47 10.67
N ILE A 138 2.14 5.08 9.54
CA ILE A 138 1.73 6.47 9.46
C ILE A 138 0.48 6.57 8.60
N ASN A 139 -0.52 7.29 9.10
CA ASN A 139 -1.66 7.74 8.28
C ASN A 139 -1.35 9.16 7.78
N PRO A 140 -1.05 9.34 6.49
CA PRO A 140 -0.57 10.64 5.99
C PRO A 140 -1.65 11.66 5.71
N ILE A 141 -2.91 11.26 5.77
CA ILE A 141 -4.05 12.12 5.42
C ILE A 141 -5.02 12.35 6.59
N GLU A 142 -4.63 11.92 7.75
CA GLU A 142 -5.42 12.11 8.97
C GLU A 142 -5.59 13.57 9.35
#